data_d9190eb2fe575d0e70548bdc020bd6ca
#
_entry.id   d9190eb2fe575d0e70548bdc020bd6ca
#
_cell.length_a   1.000
_cell.length_b   1.000
_cell.length_c   1.000
_cell.angle_alpha   90.00
_cell.angle_beta   90.00
_cell.angle_gamma   90.00
#
_symmetry.space_group_name_H-M   'P 1'
#
loop_
_entity.id
_entity.type
_entity.pdbx_description
1 polymer ?
#
loop_
_entity_poly.entity_id
_entity_poly.type
_entity_poly.pdbx_seq_one_letter_code
_entity_poly.pdbx_strand_id
1 'polypeptide(L)'
;MERPSPLPSPPERRARPAEVPTARVEPALPDADGATAPVVPLIAPVGRGDETIPDAAPPAEETGTGLRDVWRASRARRRALRAEVRRFTVRQRRRRRIWIGVGVSVAVMVVATVGAAYSPLFALERVDVVGTSQLDAAAVTEALSDQVGTPLALIDDSKIKAALVRFPLVESYTLEAQPPHDLVVRIVERTPIGVVQTAAGFTVVDAAGVVLSTTPQAPAGQPVLDIPAGTSSEPFRAAGRVMRALPDGIRSQVTAVSATTPDDVTLTLGATGTRVMWGSADRSPEKARVLDLLMQKSPPDSTREYDVTSPEAGVIR
;
A
#
# COMPACT_ATOMS: atom_id res chain seq x y z
N MET A 1 -45.21 19.48 -25.56
CA MET A 1 -44.22 18.42 -25.77
C MET A 1 -42.87 19.10 -25.90
N GLU A 2 -42.19 19.31 -24.79
CA GLU A 2 -40.84 19.90 -24.73
C GLU A 2 -39.81 18.81 -24.97
N ARG A 3 -38.82 19.09 -25.82
CA ARG A 3 -37.72 18.20 -26.10
C ARG A 3 -36.80 18.13 -24.89
N PRO A 4 -36.33 16.95 -24.48
CA PRO A 4 -35.38 16.85 -23.40
C PRO A 4 -34.01 17.47 -23.79
N SER A 5 -33.38 18.16 -22.83
CA SER A 5 -32.08 18.78 -22.95
C SER A 5 -30.96 17.77 -23.27
N PRO A 6 -29.97 18.15 -24.08
CA PRO A 6 -28.84 17.26 -24.42
C PRO A 6 -28.00 16.95 -23.18
N LEU A 7 -27.50 15.71 -23.11
CA LEU A 7 -26.59 15.22 -22.09
C LEU A 7 -25.26 16.01 -22.06
N PRO A 8 -24.68 16.25 -20.88
CA PRO A 8 -23.38 16.89 -20.78
C PRO A 8 -22.27 16.04 -21.42
N SER A 9 -21.38 16.70 -22.14
CA SER A 9 -20.22 16.09 -22.80
C SER A 9 -19.29 15.44 -21.77
N PRO A 10 -18.63 14.29 -22.12
CA PRO A 10 -17.65 13.66 -21.24
C PRO A 10 -16.47 14.60 -20.96
N PRO A 11 -15.86 14.53 -19.77
CA PRO A 11 -14.70 15.37 -19.44
C PRO A 11 -13.54 15.05 -20.38
N GLU A 12 -12.96 16.10 -20.95
CA GLU A 12 -11.75 16.03 -21.76
C GLU A 12 -10.65 15.31 -20.99
N ARG A 13 -10.18 14.22 -21.57
CA ARG A 13 -9.04 13.46 -21.07
C ARG A 13 -7.82 14.39 -21.12
N ARG A 14 -7.39 14.90 -19.97
CA ARG A 14 -6.12 15.64 -19.83
C ARG A 14 -5.02 14.85 -20.55
N ALA A 15 -4.42 15.47 -21.54
CA ALA A 15 -3.27 14.94 -22.25
C ALA A 15 -2.16 14.63 -21.22
N ARG A 16 -1.66 13.40 -21.25
CA ARG A 16 -0.42 13.04 -20.56
C ARG A 16 0.70 13.95 -21.08
N PRO A 17 1.61 14.42 -20.22
CA PRO A 17 2.82 15.06 -20.68
C PRO A 17 3.54 14.13 -21.65
N ALA A 18 3.96 14.67 -22.80
CA ALA A 18 4.74 13.94 -23.78
C ALA A 18 5.99 13.38 -23.11
N GLU A 19 6.16 12.06 -23.18
CA GLU A 19 7.42 11.40 -22.87
C GLU A 19 8.48 11.99 -23.82
N VAL A 20 9.50 12.60 -23.24
CA VAL A 20 10.72 12.98 -23.93
C VAL A 20 11.31 11.69 -24.51
N PRO A 21 11.54 11.60 -25.84
CA PRO A 21 12.17 10.42 -26.39
C PRO A 21 13.60 10.34 -25.82
N THR A 22 13.85 9.40 -24.95
CA THR A 22 15.20 8.97 -24.59
C THR A 22 15.82 8.46 -25.88
N ALA A 23 16.75 9.25 -26.43
CA ALA A 23 17.59 8.83 -27.52
C ALA A 23 18.23 7.49 -27.13
N ARG A 24 17.86 6.46 -27.88
CA ARG A 24 18.52 5.16 -27.85
C ARG A 24 19.94 5.41 -28.32
N VAL A 25 20.89 5.48 -27.40
CA VAL A 25 22.30 5.43 -27.74
C VAL A 25 22.53 4.03 -28.31
N GLU A 26 22.56 3.92 -29.63
CA GLU A 26 23.14 2.76 -30.30
C GLU A 26 24.59 2.66 -29.84
N PRO A 27 25.06 1.53 -29.34
CA PRO A 27 26.48 1.34 -29.11
C PRO A 27 27.16 1.42 -30.50
N ALA A 28 27.99 2.43 -30.66
CA ALA A 28 28.87 2.53 -31.81
C ALA A 28 29.64 1.22 -31.94
N LEU A 29 29.44 0.54 -33.06
CA LEU A 29 30.29 -0.53 -33.49
C LEU A 29 31.69 0.05 -33.67
N PRO A 30 32.74 -0.54 -33.11
CA PRO A 30 34.09 -0.11 -33.41
C PRO A 30 34.34 -0.31 -34.92
N ASP A 31 34.81 0.74 -35.56
CA ASP A 31 35.27 0.72 -36.95
C ASP A 31 36.22 -0.46 -37.14
N ALA A 32 35.79 -1.39 -37.95
CA ALA A 32 36.61 -2.52 -38.39
C ALA A 32 37.55 -2.06 -39.53
N ASP A 33 38.50 -1.21 -39.21
CA ASP A 33 39.74 -1.08 -39.96
C ASP A 33 40.64 -2.21 -39.44
N GLY A 34 40.64 -3.24 -40.18
CA GLY A 34 41.52 -4.34 -39.80
C GLY A 34 41.42 -5.52 -40.75
N ALA A 35 42.19 -5.43 -41.77
CA ALA A 35 42.83 -6.55 -42.44
C ALA A 35 41.97 -7.81 -42.56
N THR A 36 41.14 -7.87 -43.55
CA THR A 36 40.70 -9.12 -44.16
C THR A 36 41.95 -9.93 -44.52
N ALA A 37 42.12 -11.09 -43.94
CA ALA A 37 43.17 -12.00 -44.33
C ALA A 37 43.12 -12.23 -45.84
N PRO A 38 44.24 -12.26 -46.51
CA PRO A 38 44.27 -12.39 -47.99
C PRO A 38 43.59 -13.70 -48.37
N VAL A 39 42.59 -13.59 -49.21
CA VAL A 39 41.96 -14.73 -49.88
C VAL A 39 42.98 -15.23 -50.89
N VAL A 40 43.57 -16.36 -50.60
CA VAL A 40 44.46 -17.07 -51.54
C VAL A 40 43.55 -17.66 -52.60
N PRO A 41 43.69 -17.29 -53.90
CA PRO A 41 42.88 -17.87 -54.95
C PRO A 41 43.32 -19.33 -55.16
N LEU A 42 42.39 -20.20 -55.23
CA LEU A 42 42.57 -21.66 -55.44
C LEU A 42 42.95 -22.06 -56.87
N ILE A 43 43.13 -21.08 -57.75
CA ILE A 43 43.47 -21.30 -59.15
C ILE A 43 44.73 -20.50 -59.46
N ALA A 44 45.86 -21.19 -59.54
CA ALA A 44 47.07 -20.64 -60.10
C ALA A 44 46.91 -20.48 -61.62
N PRO A 45 47.33 -19.34 -62.21
CA PRO A 45 47.33 -19.25 -63.66
C PRO A 45 48.36 -20.19 -64.22
N VAL A 46 47.94 -20.98 -65.21
CA VAL A 46 48.79 -21.77 -66.02
C VAL A 46 49.69 -20.84 -66.85
N GLY A 47 50.91 -20.66 -66.38
CA GLY A 47 51.98 -20.03 -67.21
C GLY A 47 52.44 -20.99 -68.28
N ARG A 48 52.28 -20.59 -69.54
CA ARG A 48 52.97 -21.21 -70.65
C ARG A 48 54.45 -20.87 -70.52
N GLY A 49 55.28 -21.83 -70.36
CA GLY A 49 56.72 -21.77 -70.43
C GLY A 49 57.27 -23.07 -70.91
N ASP A 50 57.63 -23.03 -72.06
CA ASP A 50 58.57 -23.74 -72.98
C ASP A 50 59.26 -25.01 -72.51
N GLU A 51 59.29 -25.92 -73.44
CA GLU A 51 59.86 -27.22 -73.52
C GLU A 51 61.24 -27.41 -72.87
N THR A 52 61.36 -28.52 -72.11
CA THR A 52 62.46 -29.47 -72.34
C THR A 52 62.08 -30.78 -71.63
N ILE A 53 61.97 -31.80 -72.44
CA ILE A 53 61.82 -33.22 -72.05
C ILE A 53 63.18 -33.76 -71.72
N PRO A 54 63.38 -34.31 -70.52
CA PRO A 54 64.27 -35.36 -70.23
C PRO A 54 63.53 -36.66 -69.80
N ASP A 55 63.73 -37.62 -70.61
CA ASP A 55 63.80 -39.02 -70.43
C ASP A 55 63.21 -39.70 -69.18
N ALA A 56 62.54 -40.78 -69.45
CA ALA A 56 61.75 -41.68 -68.64
C ALA A 56 62.34 -42.05 -67.28
N ALA A 57 61.59 -41.80 -66.21
CA ALA A 57 61.69 -42.58 -64.97
C ALA A 57 60.55 -43.57 -64.88
N PRO A 58 60.77 -44.75 -64.32
CA PRO A 58 59.83 -45.86 -64.35
C PRO A 58 58.57 -45.58 -63.50
N PRO A 59 57.44 -46.20 -63.82
CA PRO A 59 56.17 -45.93 -63.15
C PRO A 59 56.26 -46.26 -61.67
N ALA A 60 56.00 -45.28 -60.84
CA ALA A 60 55.78 -45.50 -59.43
C ALA A 60 54.58 -46.39 -59.27
N GLU A 61 54.78 -47.55 -58.63
CA GLU A 61 53.73 -48.48 -58.26
C GLU A 61 52.62 -47.77 -57.56
N GLU A 62 51.43 -47.75 -58.18
CA GLU A 62 50.21 -47.34 -57.51
C GLU A 62 49.99 -48.29 -56.35
N THR A 63 50.47 -47.94 -55.17
CA THR A 63 50.07 -48.63 -53.93
C THR A 63 48.56 -48.44 -53.76
N GLY A 64 47.83 -49.46 -54.25
CA GLY A 64 46.39 -49.50 -54.13
C GLY A 64 45.99 -49.23 -52.70
N THR A 65 45.30 -48.19 -52.48
CA THR A 65 44.70 -47.80 -51.14
C THR A 65 43.78 -48.97 -50.79
N GLY A 66 44.28 -49.85 -49.95
CA GLY A 66 43.52 -51.01 -49.51
C GLY A 66 42.27 -50.56 -48.76
N LEU A 67 41.20 -51.35 -48.98
CA LEU A 67 39.91 -51.12 -48.23
C LEU A 67 40.11 -50.89 -46.70
N ARG A 68 41.19 -51.44 -46.16
CA ARG A 68 41.57 -51.26 -44.76
C ARG A 68 42.03 -49.84 -44.45
N ASP A 69 42.67 -49.14 -45.36
CA ASP A 69 43.18 -47.79 -45.16
C ASP A 69 42.05 -46.78 -45.30
N VAL A 70 41.09 -46.95 -46.18
CA VAL A 70 39.85 -46.25 -46.29
C VAL A 70 39.01 -46.38 -44.99
N TRP A 71 38.96 -47.61 -44.49
CA TRP A 71 38.28 -47.90 -43.24
C TRP A 71 38.97 -47.23 -42.01
N ARG A 72 40.27 -47.22 -41.96
CA ARG A 72 41.03 -46.54 -40.91
C ARG A 72 40.82 -45.02 -40.99
N ALA A 73 40.91 -44.43 -42.17
CA ALA A 73 40.71 -43.02 -42.41
C ALA A 73 39.27 -42.57 -42.06
N SER A 74 38.28 -43.37 -42.45
CA SER A 74 36.87 -43.08 -42.11
C SER A 74 36.61 -43.20 -40.61
N ARG A 75 37.23 -44.19 -39.93
CA ARG A 75 37.10 -44.31 -38.48
C ARG A 75 37.84 -43.20 -37.72
N ALA A 76 39.00 -42.74 -38.22
CA ALA A 76 39.73 -41.60 -37.66
C ALA A 76 38.91 -40.30 -37.83
N ARG A 77 38.33 -40.04 -38.98
CA ARG A 77 37.47 -38.88 -39.26
C ARG A 77 36.24 -38.88 -38.37
N ARG A 78 35.57 -40.04 -38.19
CA ARG A 78 34.44 -40.16 -37.28
C ARG A 78 34.84 -39.90 -35.80
N ARG A 79 36.06 -40.31 -35.38
CA ARG A 79 36.58 -40.04 -34.04
C ARG A 79 36.89 -38.57 -33.86
N ALA A 80 37.50 -37.89 -34.84
CA ALA A 80 37.80 -36.46 -34.81
C ALA A 80 36.51 -35.64 -34.72
N LEU A 81 35.51 -35.90 -35.57
CA LEU A 81 34.22 -35.23 -35.53
C LEU A 81 33.49 -35.43 -34.19
N ARG A 82 33.56 -36.64 -33.62
CA ARG A 82 32.98 -36.90 -32.30
C ARG A 82 33.72 -36.16 -31.16
N ALA A 83 35.06 -36.00 -31.29
CA ALA A 83 35.86 -35.25 -30.33
C ALA A 83 35.55 -33.73 -30.38
N GLU A 84 35.35 -33.23 -31.59
CA GLU A 84 35.01 -31.81 -31.83
C GLU A 84 33.61 -31.48 -31.30
N VAL A 85 32.60 -32.29 -31.62
CA VAL A 85 31.24 -32.17 -31.07
C VAL A 85 31.24 -32.29 -29.55
N ARG A 86 32.06 -33.17 -28.97
CA ARG A 86 32.18 -33.28 -27.50
C ARG A 86 32.73 -32.02 -26.85
N ARG A 87 33.70 -31.33 -27.48
CA ARG A 87 34.28 -30.09 -26.94
C ARG A 87 33.24 -28.98 -26.83
N PHE A 88 32.37 -28.81 -27.82
CA PHE A 88 31.29 -27.80 -27.82
C PHE A 88 30.15 -28.15 -26.87
N THR A 89 29.75 -29.43 -26.80
CA THR A 89 28.63 -29.91 -25.97
C THR A 89 28.98 -29.96 -24.48
N VAL A 90 30.24 -30.19 -24.09
CA VAL A 90 30.65 -30.24 -22.69
C VAL A 90 30.49 -28.89 -22.00
N ARG A 91 30.92 -27.80 -22.66
CA ARG A 91 30.74 -26.45 -22.10
C ARG A 91 29.26 -26.06 -21.96
N GLN A 92 28.46 -26.40 -22.94
CA GLN A 92 27.02 -26.10 -22.91
C GLN A 92 26.30 -26.97 -21.87
N ARG A 93 26.63 -28.26 -21.75
CA ARG A 93 26.09 -29.16 -20.71
C ARG A 93 26.51 -28.72 -19.31
N ARG A 94 27.77 -28.25 -19.13
CA ARG A 94 28.24 -27.70 -17.84
C ARG A 94 27.49 -26.42 -17.47
N ARG A 95 27.33 -25.48 -18.40
CA ARG A 95 26.52 -24.29 -18.20
C ARG A 95 25.08 -24.62 -17.83
N ARG A 96 24.43 -25.52 -18.58
CA ARG A 96 23.07 -25.98 -18.30
C ARG A 96 22.95 -26.61 -16.90
N ARG A 97 23.91 -27.45 -16.50
CA ARG A 97 23.94 -28.04 -15.15
C ARG A 97 24.11 -26.98 -14.06
N ILE A 98 24.95 -25.98 -14.27
CA ILE A 98 25.11 -24.86 -13.35
C ILE A 98 23.79 -24.08 -13.23
N TRP A 99 23.15 -23.75 -14.35
CA TRP A 99 21.87 -23.04 -14.33
C TRP A 99 20.75 -23.86 -13.70
N ILE A 100 20.71 -25.16 -13.94
CA ILE A 100 19.77 -26.08 -13.27
C ILE A 100 20.08 -26.11 -11.76
N GLY A 101 21.36 -26.21 -11.36
CA GLY A 101 21.77 -26.18 -9.96
C GLY A 101 21.36 -24.87 -9.26
N VAL A 102 21.60 -23.72 -9.91
CA VAL A 102 21.15 -22.41 -9.42
C VAL A 102 19.63 -22.37 -9.31
N GLY A 103 18.90 -22.81 -10.32
CA GLY A 103 17.43 -22.84 -10.31
C GLY A 103 16.88 -23.71 -9.18
N VAL A 104 17.45 -24.91 -8.99
CA VAL A 104 17.08 -25.81 -7.88
C VAL A 104 17.40 -25.18 -6.52
N SER A 105 18.58 -24.56 -6.37
CA SER A 105 18.97 -23.88 -5.13
C SER A 105 18.01 -22.74 -4.78
N VAL A 106 17.64 -21.91 -5.77
CA VAL A 106 16.66 -20.84 -5.58
C VAL A 106 15.28 -21.42 -5.22
N ALA A 107 14.85 -22.48 -5.92
CA ALA A 107 13.57 -23.12 -5.62
C ALA A 107 13.55 -23.69 -4.19
N VAL A 108 14.62 -24.37 -3.77
CA VAL A 108 14.75 -24.89 -2.38
C VAL A 108 14.73 -23.75 -1.38
N MET A 109 15.43 -22.64 -1.66
CA MET A 109 15.44 -21.48 -0.78
C MET A 109 14.04 -20.88 -0.64
N VAL A 110 13.31 -20.72 -1.75
CA VAL A 110 11.92 -20.22 -1.73
C VAL A 110 11.02 -21.14 -0.92
N VAL A 111 11.09 -22.47 -1.17
CA VAL A 111 10.29 -23.46 -0.43
C VAL A 111 10.65 -23.44 1.06
N ALA A 112 11.93 -23.33 1.40
CA ALA A 112 12.37 -23.23 2.79
C ALA A 112 11.86 -21.95 3.46
N THR A 113 11.93 -20.80 2.77
CA THR A 113 11.45 -19.53 3.30
C THR A 113 9.93 -19.54 3.49
N VAL A 114 9.19 -20.01 2.49
CA VAL A 114 7.73 -20.18 2.60
C VAL A 114 7.39 -21.17 3.72
N GLY A 115 8.04 -22.33 3.74
CA GLY A 115 7.83 -23.34 4.79
C GLY A 115 8.13 -22.80 6.19
N ALA A 116 9.17 -21.97 6.35
CA ALA A 116 9.46 -21.33 7.60
C ALA A 116 8.37 -20.32 8.01
N ALA A 117 7.90 -19.48 7.09
CA ALA A 117 6.86 -18.49 7.35
C ALA A 117 5.52 -19.11 7.82
N TYR A 118 5.20 -20.31 7.35
CA TYR A 118 4.01 -21.08 7.75
C TYR A 118 4.28 -22.08 8.90
N SER A 119 5.50 -22.08 9.44
CA SER A 119 5.89 -22.96 10.54
C SER A 119 5.43 -22.40 11.90
N PRO A 120 5.24 -23.25 12.90
CA PRO A 120 5.06 -22.84 14.31
C PRO A 120 6.20 -21.95 14.85
N LEU A 121 7.35 -21.89 14.17
CA LEU A 121 8.45 -20.99 14.51
C LEU A 121 8.10 -19.49 14.42
N PHE A 122 7.04 -19.16 13.72
CA PHE A 122 6.50 -17.79 13.60
C PHE A 122 5.05 -17.73 14.12
N ALA A 123 4.70 -18.61 15.05
CA ALA A 123 3.40 -18.59 15.70
C ALA A 123 3.29 -17.35 16.59
N LEU A 124 2.11 -16.73 16.57
CA LEU A 124 1.77 -15.62 17.47
C LEU A 124 1.80 -16.10 18.94
N GLU A 125 2.61 -15.48 19.77
CA GLU A 125 2.68 -15.72 21.21
C GLU A 125 2.10 -14.57 22.01
N ARG A 126 2.27 -13.34 21.53
CA ARG A 126 1.81 -12.14 22.23
C ARG A 126 1.04 -11.19 21.32
N VAL A 127 -0.02 -10.64 21.90
CA VAL A 127 -0.81 -9.56 21.30
C VAL A 127 -0.63 -8.32 22.16
N ASP A 128 0.04 -7.31 21.60
CA ASP A 128 0.24 -6.02 22.26
C ASP A 128 -0.80 -5.02 21.76
N VAL A 129 -1.68 -4.59 22.65
CA VAL A 129 -2.71 -3.60 22.35
C VAL A 129 -2.22 -2.22 22.77
N VAL A 130 -2.18 -1.29 21.79
CA VAL A 130 -1.70 0.09 22.00
C VAL A 130 -2.71 1.12 21.50
N GLY A 131 -2.70 2.32 22.10
CA GLY A 131 -3.58 3.42 21.72
C GLY A 131 -4.93 3.41 22.45
N THR A 132 -5.07 2.59 23.49
CA THR A 132 -6.25 2.58 24.37
C THR A 132 -6.04 3.52 25.55
N SER A 133 -7.12 4.21 25.96
CA SER A 133 -7.18 5.09 27.12
C SER A 133 -8.40 4.81 28.00
N GLN A 134 -9.55 4.55 27.41
CA GLN A 134 -10.81 4.21 28.09
C GLN A 134 -11.14 2.72 27.93
N LEU A 135 -10.67 2.12 26.85
CA LEU A 135 -10.87 0.70 26.55
C LEU A 135 -9.85 -0.14 27.32
N ASP A 136 -10.33 -1.18 27.99
CA ASP A 136 -9.47 -2.14 28.67
C ASP A 136 -8.69 -2.98 27.64
N ALA A 137 -7.37 -2.74 27.58
CA ALA A 137 -6.48 -3.47 26.70
C ALA A 137 -6.46 -4.98 27.00
N ALA A 138 -6.63 -5.38 28.28
CA ALA A 138 -6.66 -6.78 28.66
C ALA A 138 -7.89 -7.50 28.08
N ALA A 139 -9.05 -6.85 28.11
CA ALA A 139 -10.27 -7.40 27.52
C ALA A 139 -10.15 -7.58 26.00
N VAL A 140 -9.45 -6.65 25.30
CA VAL A 140 -9.17 -6.80 23.88
C VAL A 140 -8.21 -7.95 23.61
N THR A 141 -7.13 -8.06 24.39
CA THR A 141 -6.16 -9.15 24.27
C THR A 141 -6.82 -10.50 24.48
N GLU A 142 -7.71 -10.61 25.48
CA GLU A 142 -8.49 -11.84 25.75
C GLU A 142 -9.41 -12.18 24.56
N ALA A 143 -10.08 -11.17 23.98
CA ALA A 143 -10.95 -11.37 22.81
C ALA A 143 -10.20 -11.83 21.55
N LEU A 144 -8.88 -11.65 21.52
CA LEU A 144 -8.00 -12.06 20.42
C LEU A 144 -7.21 -13.34 20.73
N SER A 145 -7.43 -13.96 21.89
CA SER A 145 -6.71 -15.16 22.36
C SER A 145 -6.81 -16.34 21.40
N ASP A 146 -7.92 -16.47 20.65
CA ASP A 146 -8.12 -17.50 19.62
C ASP A 146 -7.10 -17.43 18.46
N GLN A 147 -6.40 -16.33 18.31
CA GLN A 147 -5.35 -16.16 17.28
C GLN A 147 -3.97 -16.60 17.78
N VAL A 148 -3.78 -16.75 19.08
CA VAL A 148 -2.52 -17.22 19.69
C VAL A 148 -2.22 -18.63 19.22
N GLY A 149 -0.97 -18.90 18.84
CA GLY A 149 -0.55 -20.16 18.26
C GLY A 149 -0.70 -20.25 16.75
N THR A 150 -1.34 -19.28 16.09
CA THR A 150 -1.45 -19.21 14.64
C THR A 150 -0.19 -18.56 14.05
N PRO A 151 0.43 -19.11 12.99
CA PRO A 151 1.53 -18.44 12.31
C PRO A 151 1.13 -17.03 11.84
N LEU A 152 2.01 -16.04 12.03
CA LEU A 152 1.74 -14.63 11.71
C LEU A 152 1.24 -14.43 10.27
N ALA A 153 1.72 -15.24 9.32
CA ALA A 153 1.30 -15.20 7.92
C ALA A 153 -0.12 -15.76 7.68
N LEU A 154 -0.72 -16.44 8.65
CA LEU A 154 -2.04 -17.07 8.60
C LEU A 154 -3.06 -16.40 9.51
N ILE A 155 -2.71 -15.28 10.14
CA ILE A 155 -3.63 -14.51 10.97
C ILE A 155 -4.81 -14.06 10.10
N ASP A 156 -6.02 -14.32 10.62
CA ASP A 156 -7.27 -14.01 9.94
C ASP A 156 -7.81 -12.65 10.39
N ASP A 157 -7.60 -11.63 9.56
CA ASP A 157 -8.09 -10.27 9.78
C ASP A 157 -9.61 -10.23 10.01
N SER A 158 -10.37 -11.15 9.38
CA SER A 158 -11.83 -11.21 9.54
C SER A 158 -12.23 -11.62 10.95
N LYS A 159 -11.49 -12.54 11.58
CA LYS A 159 -11.71 -12.95 12.96
C LYS A 159 -11.34 -11.84 13.93
N ILE A 160 -10.22 -11.17 13.70
CA ILE A 160 -9.81 -10.00 14.49
C ILE A 160 -10.86 -8.92 14.40
N LYS A 161 -11.33 -8.59 13.20
CA LYS A 161 -12.41 -7.63 12.99
C LYS A 161 -13.68 -8.03 13.74
N ALA A 162 -14.10 -9.29 13.65
CA ALA A 162 -15.29 -9.79 14.34
C ALA A 162 -15.16 -9.70 15.87
N ALA A 163 -13.96 -9.91 16.41
CA ALA A 163 -13.69 -9.73 17.84
C ALA A 163 -13.75 -8.25 18.24
N LEU A 164 -13.11 -7.36 17.46
CA LEU A 164 -13.04 -5.93 17.76
C LEU A 164 -14.37 -5.18 17.61
N VAL A 165 -15.26 -5.62 16.72
CA VAL A 165 -16.62 -5.04 16.56
C VAL A 165 -17.46 -5.11 17.86
N ARG A 166 -17.11 -6.01 18.77
CA ARG A 166 -17.79 -6.12 20.08
C ARG A 166 -17.47 -4.93 21.01
N PHE A 167 -16.44 -4.17 20.70
CA PHE A 167 -16.00 -3.01 21.47
C PHE A 167 -16.44 -1.70 20.77
N PRO A 168 -17.55 -1.07 21.22
CA PRO A 168 -18.07 0.16 20.56
C PRO A 168 -17.08 1.32 20.59
N LEU A 169 -16.16 1.33 21.56
CA LEU A 169 -15.12 2.36 21.69
C LEU A 169 -14.05 2.27 20.60
N VAL A 170 -13.97 1.21 19.82
CA VAL A 170 -13.01 1.10 18.71
C VAL A 170 -13.55 1.86 17.50
N GLU A 171 -12.86 2.93 17.08
CA GLU A 171 -13.15 3.65 15.84
C GLU A 171 -12.49 2.98 14.65
N SER A 172 -11.19 2.73 14.78
CA SER A 172 -10.38 2.03 13.78
C SER A 172 -9.24 1.28 14.45
N TYR A 173 -8.64 0.34 13.73
CA TYR A 173 -7.47 -0.38 14.19
C TYR A 173 -6.51 -0.64 13.04
N THR A 174 -5.25 -0.84 13.36
CA THR A 174 -4.22 -1.31 12.44
C THR A 174 -3.49 -2.48 13.07
N LEU A 175 -3.13 -3.47 12.25
CA LEU A 175 -2.39 -4.65 12.66
C LEU A 175 -0.97 -4.53 12.16
N GLU A 176 -0.01 -4.72 13.05
CA GLU A 176 1.41 -4.69 12.75
C GLU A 176 2.04 -5.99 13.26
N ALA A 177 2.34 -6.90 12.34
CA ALA A 177 3.05 -8.11 12.68
C ALA A 177 4.52 -7.78 12.98
N GLN A 178 4.99 -8.16 14.15
CA GLN A 178 6.38 -8.02 14.58
C GLN A 178 7.02 -9.40 14.75
N PRO A 179 7.62 -9.94 13.70
CA PRO A 179 8.29 -11.23 13.80
C PRO A 179 9.36 -11.23 14.91
N PRO A 180 9.57 -12.34 15.61
CA PRO A 180 9.05 -13.66 15.22
C PRO A 180 7.65 -14.01 15.75
N HIS A 181 7.14 -13.39 16.85
CA HIS A 181 6.01 -13.94 17.62
C HIS A 181 4.98 -12.89 18.07
N ASP A 182 5.19 -11.62 17.76
CA ASP A 182 4.39 -10.55 18.32
C ASP A 182 3.47 -9.94 17.27
N LEU A 183 2.25 -9.57 17.70
CA LEU A 183 1.29 -8.81 16.92
C LEU A 183 0.91 -7.55 17.70
N VAL A 184 1.20 -6.38 17.13
CA VAL A 184 0.76 -5.11 17.69
C VAL A 184 -0.57 -4.73 17.07
N VAL A 185 -1.58 -4.57 17.91
CA VAL A 185 -2.91 -4.07 17.55
C VAL A 185 -3.00 -2.62 18.00
N ARG A 186 -2.85 -1.70 17.05
CA ARG A 186 -2.98 -0.28 17.33
C ARG A 186 -4.43 0.15 17.15
N ILE A 187 -5.04 0.56 18.24
CA ILE A 187 -6.45 0.98 18.31
C ILE A 187 -6.51 2.50 18.31
N VAL A 188 -7.46 3.04 17.56
CA VAL A 188 -7.91 4.42 17.67
C VAL A 188 -9.28 4.39 18.36
N GLU A 189 -9.36 4.98 19.54
CA GLU A 189 -10.62 5.03 20.27
C GLU A 189 -11.55 6.11 19.75
N ARG A 190 -12.84 5.82 19.78
CA ARG A 190 -13.88 6.80 19.46
C ARG A 190 -13.91 7.91 20.52
N THR A 191 -13.91 9.13 20.07
CA THR A 191 -14.07 10.29 20.94
C THR A 191 -15.56 10.59 21.10
N PRO A 192 -16.12 10.55 22.31
CA PRO A 192 -17.49 10.97 22.55
C PRO A 192 -17.65 12.46 22.26
N ILE A 193 -18.76 12.83 21.64
CA ILE A 193 -19.10 14.25 21.38
C ILE A 193 -20.20 14.78 22.30
N GLY A 194 -20.89 13.89 22.99
CA GLY A 194 -21.94 14.25 23.93
C GLY A 194 -22.93 13.14 24.18
N VAL A 195 -24.02 13.48 24.85
CA VAL A 195 -25.10 12.57 25.21
C VAL A 195 -26.40 12.96 24.55
N VAL A 196 -27.14 11.96 24.09
CA VAL A 196 -28.50 12.11 23.58
C VAL A 196 -29.46 11.55 24.62
N GLN A 197 -30.50 12.28 24.99
CA GLN A 197 -31.55 11.77 25.87
C GLN A 197 -32.47 10.84 25.10
N THR A 198 -32.63 9.62 25.59
CA THR A 198 -33.49 8.60 25.00
C THR A 198 -34.46 8.05 26.03
N ALA A 199 -35.43 7.23 25.64
CA ALA A 199 -36.33 6.53 26.58
C ALA A 199 -35.59 5.59 27.54
N ALA A 200 -34.38 5.12 27.16
CA ALA A 200 -33.54 4.25 27.95
C ALA A 200 -32.59 5.01 28.92
N GLY A 201 -32.56 6.33 28.86
CA GLY A 201 -31.65 7.19 29.60
C GLY A 201 -30.75 8.06 28.70
N PHE A 202 -29.57 8.36 29.20
CA PHE A 202 -28.58 9.17 28.49
C PHE A 202 -27.62 8.27 27.73
N THR A 203 -27.61 8.41 26.42
CA THR A 203 -26.80 7.62 25.50
C THR A 203 -25.61 8.45 25.02
N VAL A 204 -24.41 8.03 25.38
CA VAL A 204 -23.17 8.64 24.91
C VAL A 204 -22.94 8.23 23.46
N VAL A 205 -22.66 9.21 22.59
CA VAL A 205 -22.49 8.99 21.16
C VAL A 205 -21.23 9.67 20.64
N ASP A 206 -20.68 9.10 19.57
CA ASP A 206 -19.59 9.70 18.82
C ASP A 206 -20.11 10.61 17.69
N ALA A 207 -19.21 11.25 16.95
CA ALA A 207 -19.55 12.13 15.83
C ALA A 207 -20.18 11.41 14.61
N ALA A 208 -20.10 10.09 14.54
CA ALA A 208 -20.78 9.27 13.53
C ALA A 208 -22.16 8.77 13.99
N GLY A 209 -22.56 9.10 15.23
CA GLY A 209 -23.82 8.63 15.83
C GLY A 209 -23.75 7.22 16.40
N VAL A 210 -22.55 6.66 16.55
CA VAL A 210 -22.36 5.33 17.17
C VAL A 210 -22.55 5.44 18.68
N VAL A 211 -23.36 4.56 19.22
CA VAL A 211 -23.61 4.47 20.67
C VAL A 211 -22.39 3.85 21.34
N LEU A 212 -21.81 4.57 22.31
CA LEU A 212 -20.66 4.11 23.09
C LEU A 212 -21.10 3.47 24.41
N SER A 213 -22.06 4.12 25.11
CA SER A 213 -22.65 3.62 26.35
C SER A 213 -24.02 4.23 26.59
N THR A 214 -24.83 3.60 27.45
CA THR A 214 -26.11 4.16 27.91
C THR A 214 -26.16 4.10 29.41
N THR A 215 -26.48 5.21 30.06
CA THR A 215 -26.52 5.37 31.51
C THR A 215 -27.84 6.00 31.95
N PRO A 216 -28.38 5.67 33.15
CA PRO A 216 -29.61 6.28 33.67
C PRO A 216 -29.48 7.77 33.93
N GLN A 217 -28.25 8.24 34.19
CA GLN A 217 -27.94 9.66 34.48
C GLN A 217 -26.92 10.17 33.49
N ALA A 218 -26.99 11.47 33.16
CA ALA A 218 -26.04 12.11 32.29
C ALA A 218 -24.62 12.04 32.87
N PRO A 219 -23.65 11.48 32.16
CA PRO A 219 -22.25 11.49 32.59
C PRO A 219 -21.74 12.91 32.71
N ALA A 220 -21.00 13.19 33.77
CA ALA A 220 -20.37 14.50 33.96
C ALA A 220 -19.38 14.81 32.83
N GLY A 221 -19.34 16.10 32.41
CA GLY A 221 -18.39 16.56 31.39
C GLY A 221 -18.78 16.21 29.95
N GLN A 222 -19.96 15.65 29.72
CA GLN A 222 -20.48 15.39 28.38
C GLN A 222 -21.61 16.38 28.05
N PRO A 223 -21.54 17.12 26.92
CA PRO A 223 -22.62 18.02 26.52
C PRO A 223 -23.88 17.26 26.11
N VAL A 224 -25.04 17.86 26.37
CA VAL A 224 -26.32 17.33 25.90
C VAL A 224 -26.51 17.73 24.43
N LEU A 225 -26.81 16.75 23.59
CA LEU A 225 -27.07 16.96 22.17
C LEU A 225 -28.58 17.04 21.94
N ASP A 226 -29.08 18.26 21.66
CA ASP A 226 -30.47 18.51 21.30
C ASP A 226 -30.62 18.63 19.79
N ILE A 227 -30.77 17.49 19.13
CA ILE A 227 -30.88 17.38 17.69
C ILE A 227 -32.11 16.52 17.36
N PRO A 228 -33.27 17.17 17.13
CA PRO A 228 -34.55 16.45 16.96
C PRO A 228 -34.58 15.46 15.79
N ALA A 229 -33.76 15.71 14.77
CA ALA A 229 -33.66 14.85 13.59
C ALA A 229 -32.99 13.48 13.87
N GLY A 230 -32.40 13.28 15.05
CA GLY A 230 -31.76 12.04 15.49
C GLY A 230 -30.30 11.89 15.04
N THR A 231 -29.63 10.85 15.56
CA THR A 231 -28.18 10.64 15.43
C THR A 231 -27.69 10.27 14.02
N SER A 232 -28.55 9.85 13.13
CA SER A 232 -28.19 9.52 11.74
C SER A 232 -28.41 10.67 10.74
N SER A 233 -28.87 11.85 11.25
CA SER A 233 -29.23 13.00 10.44
C SER A 233 -28.03 13.86 10.00
N GLU A 234 -28.25 14.70 8.98
CA GLU A 234 -27.24 15.70 8.55
C GLU A 234 -26.92 16.74 9.62
N PRO A 235 -27.92 17.30 10.36
CA PRO A 235 -27.63 18.18 11.49
C PRO A 235 -26.73 17.54 12.55
N PHE A 236 -26.93 16.26 12.85
CA PHE A 236 -26.09 15.54 13.80
C PHE A 236 -24.65 15.42 13.28
N ARG A 237 -24.47 15.07 12.01
CA ARG A 237 -23.14 15.00 11.39
C ARG A 237 -22.43 16.37 11.36
N ALA A 238 -23.20 17.45 11.14
CA ALA A 238 -22.66 18.79 11.22
C ALA A 238 -22.18 19.13 12.64
N ALA A 239 -23.02 18.90 13.66
CA ALA A 239 -22.65 19.08 15.07
C ALA A 239 -21.42 18.22 15.44
N GLY A 240 -21.35 16.98 14.98
CA GLY A 240 -20.20 16.10 15.18
C GLY A 240 -18.90 16.65 14.57
N ARG A 241 -18.95 17.21 13.36
CA ARG A 241 -17.80 17.87 12.72
C ARG A 241 -17.36 19.10 13.52
N VAL A 242 -18.31 19.89 13.98
CA VAL A 242 -18.05 21.08 14.83
C VAL A 242 -17.34 20.66 16.12
N MET A 243 -17.91 19.70 16.85
CA MET A 243 -17.33 19.23 18.12
C MET A 243 -15.92 18.65 17.97
N ARG A 244 -15.63 17.95 16.86
CA ARG A 244 -14.27 17.46 16.56
C ARG A 244 -13.28 18.57 16.23
N ALA A 245 -13.75 19.69 15.69
CA ALA A 245 -12.89 20.82 15.32
C ALA A 245 -12.54 21.72 16.50
N LEU A 246 -13.26 21.60 17.63
CA LEU A 246 -13.01 22.40 18.83
C LEU A 246 -11.72 21.95 19.53
N PRO A 247 -10.85 22.89 19.93
CA PRO A 247 -9.76 22.62 20.87
C PRO A 247 -10.31 22.04 22.19
N ASP A 248 -9.53 21.20 22.87
CA ASP A 248 -9.95 20.53 24.12
C ASP A 248 -10.37 21.52 25.20
N GLY A 249 -9.67 22.67 25.30
CA GLY A 249 -9.99 23.70 26.26
C GLY A 249 -11.37 24.37 26.07
N ILE A 250 -11.84 24.45 24.81
CA ILE A 250 -13.19 24.94 24.49
C ILE A 250 -14.22 23.83 24.61
N ARG A 251 -13.88 22.64 24.08
CA ARG A 251 -14.76 21.47 24.10
C ARG A 251 -15.19 21.07 25.50
N SER A 252 -14.28 21.13 26.45
CA SER A 252 -14.57 20.82 27.87
C SER A 252 -15.54 21.83 28.51
N GLN A 253 -15.74 23.02 27.95
CA GLN A 253 -16.66 24.02 28.41
C GLN A 253 -18.05 23.90 27.77
N VAL A 254 -18.19 23.10 26.70
CA VAL A 254 -19.49 22.91 26.03
C VAL A 254 -20.42 22.11 26.95
N THR A 255 -21.58 22.62 27.23
CA THR A 255 -22.62 21.96 28.06
C THR A 255 -23.80 21.47 27.25
N ALA A 256 -24.09 22.13 26.12
CA ALA A 256 -25.12 21.66 25.18
C ALA A 256 -24.74 22.01 23.74
N VAL A 257 -25.26 21.21 22.81
CA VAL A 257 -25.17 21.43 21.37
C VAL A 257 -26.56 21.25 20.78
N SER A 258 -27.01 22.23 20.00
CA SER A 258 -28.27 22.12 19.28
C SER A 258 -28.07 22.36 17.78
N ALA A 259 -28.85 21.65 16.98
CA ALA A 259 -28.89 21.81 15.53
C ALA A 259 -30.24 21.31 14.97
N THR A 260 -30.95 22.16 14.29
CA THR A 260 -32.20 21.79 13.57
C THR A 260 -31.88 21.49 12.10
N THR A 261 -30.95 22.24 11.55
CA THR A 261 -30.42 22.08 10.19
C THR A 261 -28.88 21.89 10.21
N PRO A 262 -28.25 21.47 9.12
CA PRO A 262 -26.79 21.36 9.07
C PRO A 262 -26.03 22.70 9.21
N ASP A 263 -26.77 23.81 9.02
CA ASP A 263 -26.22 25.17 8.95
C ASP A 263 -26.59 26.07 10.14
N ASP A 264 -27.20 25.50 11.19
CA ASP A 264 -27.60 26.25 12.39
C ASP A 264 -27.03 25.70 13.70
N VAL A 265 -25.87 25.07 13.64
CA VAL A 265 -25.23 24.54 14.85
C VAL A 265 -24.98 25.65 15.85
N THR A 266 -25.47 25.45 17.08
CA THR A 266 -25.28 26.34 18.21
C THR A 266 -24.70 25.59 19.40
N LEU A 267 -23.68 26.14 20.03
CA LEU A 267 -23.08 25.59 21.24
C LEU A 267 -23.48 26.41 22.46
N THR A 268 -23.59 25.79 23.60
CA THR A 268 -23.76 26.46 24.89
C THR A 268 -22.54 26.19 25.75
N LEU A 269 -21.93 27.22 26.30
CA LEU A 269 -20.71 27.15 27.09
C LEU A 269 -20.97 27.45 28.57
N GLY A 270 -20.24 26.75 29.45
CA GLY A 270 -20.14 27.03 30.88
C GLY A 270 -21.45 26.95 31.64
N ALA A 271 -21.38 27.31 32.91
CA ALA A 271 -22.54 27.35 33.80
C ALA A 271 -23.46 28.56 33.54
N THR A 272 -22.94 29.61 32.92
CA THR A 272 -23.67 30.83 32.55
C THR A 272 -24.57 30.66 31.34
N GLY A 273 -24.38 29.60 30.56
CA GLY A 273 -25.16 29.31 29.38
C GLY A 273 -24.83 30.23 28.19
N THR A 274 -23.59 30.71 28.08
CA THR A 274 -23.14 31.57 26.98
C THR A 274 -23.30 30.84 25.65
N ARG A 275 -23.96 31.47 24.69
CA ARG A 275 -24.25 30.83 23.38
C ARG A 275 -23.15 31.13 22.37
N VAL A 276 -22.85 30.14 21.55
CA VAL A 276 -21.97 30.30 20.39
C VAL A 276 -22.75 29.94 19.14
N MET A 277 -23.06 30.95 18.35
CA MET A 277 -23.65 30.79 17.02
C MET A 277 -22.56 30.31 16.06
N TRP A 278 -22.56 28.99 15.76
CA TRP A 278 -21.55 28.39 14.88
C TRP A 278 -21.95 28.41 13.42
N GLY A 279 -23.24 28.16 13.17
CA GLY A 279 -23.78 28.02 11.83
C GLY A 279 -23.34 26.69 11.18
N SER A 280 -22.87 26.73 9.93
CA SER A 280 -22.43 25.52 9.22
C SER A 280 -21.14 24.93 9.77
N ALA A 281 -20.92 23.64 9.54
CA ALA A 281 -19.68 22.97 9.91
C ALA A 281 -18.48 23.32 8.99
N ASP A 282 -18.71 24.12 7.95
CA ASP A 282 -17.66 24.52 7.02
C ASP A 282 -16.64 25.44 7.72
N ARG A 283 -15.37 25.27 7.36
CA ARG A 283 -14.26 26.06 7.91
C ARG A 283 -14.20 26.04 9.46
N SER A 284 -14.71 24.99 10.08
CA SER A 284 -14.75 24.86 11.55
C SER A 284 -13.39 25.06 12.24
N PRO A 285 -12.24 24.63 11.70
CA PRO A 285 -10.95 24.92 12.33
C PRO A 285 -10.61 26.43 12.40
N GLU A 286 -11.05 27.20 11.41
CA GLU A 286 -10.85 28.64 11.39
C GLU A 286 -11.79 29.31 12.39
N LYS A 287 -13.07 28.94 12.40
CA LYS A 287 -14.07 29.43 13.38
C LYS A 287 -13.64 29.13 14.81
N ALA A 288 -13.06 27.94 15.07
CA ALA A 288 -12.56 27.57 16.38
C ALA A 288 -11.43 28.49 16.85
N ARG A 289 -10.51 28.89 15.96
CA ARG A 289 -9.46 29.87 16.29
C ARG A 289 -10.03 31.23 16.59
N VAL A 290 -11.03 31.70 15.81
CA VAL A 290 -11.70 32.96 16.03
C VAL A 290 -12.41 32.94 17.38
N LEU A 291 -13.14 31.87 17.69
CA LEU A 291 -13.80 31.71 18.99
C LEU A 291 -12.77 31.75 20.13
N ASP A 292 -11.64 31.07 20.03
CA ASP A 292 -10.59 31.08 21.04
C ASP A 292 -10.08 32.50 21.30
N LEU A 293 -9.82 33.30 20.26
CA LEU A 293 -9.42 34.72 20.38
C LEU A 293 -10.50 35.59 21.01
N LEU A 294 -11.77 35.34 20.67
CA LEU A 294 -12.88 36.06 21.25
C LEU A 294 -13.03 35.74 22.75
N MET A 295 -12.90 34.50 23.14
CA MET A 295 -12.97 34.03 24.53
C MET A 295 -11.80 34.57 25.38
N GLN A 296 -10.61 34.70 24.80
CA GLN A 296 -9.46 35.33 25.46
C GLN A 296 -9.69 36.83 25.70
N LYS A 297 -10.37 37.53 24.78
CA LYS A 297 -10.68 38.94 24.90
C LYS A 297 -11.87 39.24 25.84
N SER A 298 -12.88 38.39 25.79
CA SER A 298 -14.10 38.49 26.60
C SER A 298 -14.47 37.08 27.04
N PRO A 299 -14.23 36.70 28.30
CA PRO A 299 -14.54 35.37 28.83
C PRO A 299 -16.03 35.04 28.77
N PRO A 300 -16.40 33.75 28.68
CA PRO A 300 -17.79 33.29 28.58
C PRO A 300 -18.67 33.82 29.72
N ASP A 301 -18.13 33.97 30.95
CA ASP A 301 -18.88 34.45 32.13
C ASP A 301 -19.33 35.89 32.00
N SER A 302 -18.70 36.67 31.13
CA SER A 302 -19.02 38.12 30.90
C SER A 302 -19.74 38.34 29.56
N THR A 303 -20.00 37.30 28.80
CA THR A 303 -20.53 37.42 27.43
C THR A 303 -21.81 36.59 27.29
N ARG A 304 -22.80 37.08 26.60
CA ARG A 304 -24.04 36.34 26.33
C ARG A 304 -23.95 35.45 25.10
N GLU A 305 -23.28 36.00 24.07
CA GLU A 305 -23.25 35.33 22.78
C GLU A 305 -21.97 35.65 22.00
N TYR A 306 -21.37 34.64 21.41
CA TYR A 306 -20.34 34.73 20.36
C TYR A 306 -20.98 34.32 19.03
N ASP A 307 -20.79 35.14 18.00
CA ASP A 307 -21.19 34.79 16.65
C ASP A 307 -19.93 34.52 15.80
N VAL A 308 -19.72 33.28 15.42
CA VAL A 308 -18.60 32.79 14.59
C VAL A 308 -19.10 32.16 13.30
N THR A 309 -20.32 32.48 12.88
CA THR A 309 -20.89 31.95 11.62
C THR A 309 -20.01 32.30 10.42
N SER A 310 -19.35 33.47 10.46
CA SER A 310 -18.30 33.86 9.51
C SER A 310 -16.93 33.93 10.21
N PRO A 311 -15.93 33.18 9.74
CA PRO A 311 -14.59 33.23 10.36
C PRO A 311 -13.86 34.58 10.15
N GLU A 312 -14.31 35.41 9.20
CA GLU A 312 -13.74 36.73 8.93
C GLU A 312 -14.23 37.80 9.88
N ALA A 313 -15.40 37.63 10.51
CA ALA A 313 -16.08 38.64 11.29
C ALA A 313 -16.75 38.02 12.53
N GLY A 314 -15.95 37.62 13.51
CA GLY A 314 -16.48 37.17 14.80
C GLY A 314 -17.05 38.35 15.60
N VAL A 315 -18.25 38.19 16.18
CA VAL A 315 -18.97 39.24 16.94
C VAL A 315 -19.24 38.75 18.36
N ILE A 316 -19.13 39.65 19.32
CA ILE A 316 -19.49 39.44 20.73
C ILE A 316 -20.74 40.27 21.02
N ARG A 317 -21.74 39.65 21.67
CA ARG A 317 -22.98 40.33 22.10
C ARG A 317 -23.28 40.09 23.57
#